data_7876581b4d85108b5c81e583712b75f9
#
_entry.id   7876581b4d85108b5c81e583712b75f9
#
_cell.length_a   1.000
_cell.length_b   1.000
_cell.length_c   1.000
_cell.angle_alpha   90.00
_cell.angle_beta   90.00
_cell.angle_gamma   90.00
#
_symmetry.space_group_name_H-M   'P 1'
#
loop_
_entity.id
_entity.type
_entity.pdbx_description
1 polymer ?
#
loop_
_entity_poly.entity_id
_entity_poly.type
_entity_poly.pdbx_seq_one_letter_code
_entity_poly.pdbx_strand_id
1 'polypeptide(L)'
;MARSFYSHIKDAWKQPGEGKLAELQWQRKQEWREQGAIERVERPTRLDKARELGYKAKQGVVVARVSVRKGTARQARHRAGRRSKRQGVNRIGRAKNLQRISEERATRKYRNLRVLNSYWVGEDGSQKWFEVVLLDPEHPAIQNDDDLGWIANESQENRALRGITSAGRKGRGLRKRGKGTEKTRPSKNGGTRKK
;
A
#
# COMPACT_ATOMS: atom_id res chain seq x y z
N MET A 1 32.38 -11.66 -5.23
CA MET A 1 31.87 -10.96 -4.03
C MET A 1 30.78 -11.79 -3.36
N ALA A 2 30.88 -11.99 -2.04
CA ALA A 2 29.86 -12.71 -1.28
C ALA A 2 28.50 -11.95 -1.34
N ARG A 3 27.42 -12.67 -1.58
CA ARG A 3 26.07 -12.08 -1.61
C ARG A 3 25.55 -11.95 -0.19
N SER A 4 24.87 -10.84 0.11
CA SER A 4 24.24 -10.63 1.40
C SER A 4 23.01 -11.53 1.57
N PHE A 5 22.62 -11.83 2.81
CA PHE A 5 21.40 -12.55 3.15
C PHE A 5 20.14 -11.96 2.48
N TYR A 6 20.04 -10.64 2.43
CA TYR A 6 18.91 -9.95 1.79
C TYR A 6 18.86 -10.18 0.28
N SER A 7 19.99 -10.35 -0.40
CA SER A 7 19.98 -10.66 -1.83
C SER A 7 19.43 -12.05 -2.11
N HIS A 8 19.73 -13.04 -1.26
CA HIS A 8 19.16 -14.38 -1.38
C HIS A 8 17.63 -14.38 -1.16
N ILE A 9 17.14 -13.67 -0.14
CA ILE A 9 15.71 -13.48 0.05
C ILE A 9 15.08 -12.81 -1.18
N LYS A 10 15.68 -11.75 -1.69
CA LYS A 10 15.19 -11.02 -2.86
C LYS A 10 15.12 -11.91 -4.10
N ASP A 11 16.11 -12.77 -4.30
CA ASP A 11 16.14 -13.69 -5.43
C ASP A 11 15.04 -14.76 -5.31
N ALA A 12 14.83 -15.34 -4.14
CA ALA A 12 13.71 -16.26 -3.88
C ALA A 12 12.33 -15.60 -4.16
N TRP A 13 12.18 -14.32 -3.82
CA TRP A 13 10.94 -13.57 -4.07
C TRP A 13 10.76 -13.08 -5.51
N LYS A 14 11.72 -13.27 -6.41
CA LYS A 14 11.51 -13.04 -7.85
C LYS A 14 10.61 -14.10 -8.46
N GLN A 15 10.68 -15.33 -7.96
CA GLN A 15 9.89 -16.46 -8.40
C GLN A 15 9.15 -17.11 -7.21
N PRO A 16 8.14 -16.42 -6.64
CA PRO A 16 7.47 -16.87 -5.40
C PRO A 16 6.60 -18.10 -5.59
N GLY A 17 6.42 -18.56 -6.83
CA GLY A 17 5.69 -19.78 -7.17
C GLY A 17 6.58 -21.01 -7.30
N GLU A 18 7.89 -20.93 -7.00
CA GLU A 18 8.85 -22.02 -7.16
C GLU A 18 9.51 -22.40 -5.84
N GLY A 19 9.95 -23.65 -5.76
CA GLY A 19 10.71 -24.20 -4.64
C GLY A 19 9.99 -24.12 -3.30
N LYS A 20 10.77 -24.16 -2.23
CA LYS A 20 10.26 -24.12 -0.84
C LYS A 20 9.42 -22.88 -0.52
N LEU A 21 9.65 -21.78 -1.21
CA LEU A 21 8.86 -20.56 -1.02
C LEU A 21 7.41 -20.76 -1.52
N ALA A 22 7.20 -21.56 -2.57
CA ALA A 22 5.87 -21.87 -3.07
C ALA A 22 5.02 -22.59 -2.02
N GLU A 23 5.57 -23.59 -1.36
CA GLU A 23 4.91 -24.34 -0.29
C GLU A 23 4.55 -23.43 0.90
N LEU A 24 5.52 -22.64 1.37
CA LEU A 24 5.28 -21.65 2.42
C LEU A 24 4.22 -20.62 2.04
N GLN A 25 4.22 -20.16 0.80
CA GLN A 25 3.20 -19.21 0.31
C GLN A 25 1.82 -19.88 0.22
N TRP A 26 1.76 -21.15 -0.12
CA TRP A 26 0.50 -21.88 -0.17
C TRP A 26 -0.11 -22.01 1.23
N GLN A 27 0.66 -22.46 2.24
CA GLN A 27 0.25 -22.58 3.65
C GLN A 27 -0.19 -21.21 4.20
N ARG A 28 0.65 -20.18 4.04
CA ARG A 28 0.33 -18.81 4.49
C ARG A 28 -0.96 -18.26 3.90
N LYS A 29 -1.23 -18.53 2.62
CA LYS A 29 -2.48 -18.05 1.98
C LYS A 29 -3.72 -18.73 2.54
N GLN A 30 -3.64 -19.96 3.00
CA GLN A 30 -4.75 -20.62 3.69
C GLN A 30 -5.04 -19.90 5.01
N GLU A 31 -4.04 -19.73 5.86
CA GLU A 31 -4.16 -18.98 7.11
C GLU A 31 -4.67 -17.55 6.89
N TRP A 32 -4.13 -16.86 5.87
CA TRP A 32 -4.51 -15.47 5.59
C TRP A 32 -5.94 -15.30 5.08
N ARG A 33 -6.56 -16.33 4.54
CA ARG A 33 -7.98 -16.31 4.16
C ARG A 33 -8.91 -16.40 5.35
N GLU A 34 -8.50 -17.11 6.39
CA GLU A 34 -9.26 -17.28 7.63
C GLU A 34 -9.13 -16.06 8.55
N GLN A 35 -8.01 -15.36 8.43
CA GLN A 35 -7.73 -14.17 9.24
C GLN A 35 -8.56 -12.96 8.81
N GLY A 36 -8.66 -11.99 9.70
CA GLY A 36 -9.32 -10.72 9.45
C GLY A 36 -8.70 -9.92 8.30
N ALA A 37 -9.47 -8.97 7.78
CA ALA A 37 -9.02 -8.15 6.66
C ALA A 37 -7.78 -7.27 6.98
N ILE A 38 -7.51 -7.01 8.25
CA ILE A 38 -6.35 -6.26 8.74
C ILE A 38 -5.85 -6.94 10.01
N GLU A 39 -4.68 -7.54 9.94
CA GLU A 39 -4.03 -8.23 11.06
C GLU A 39 -2.67 -7.61 11.38
N ARG A 40 -2.35 -7.48 12.66
CA ARG A 40 -1.02 -7.09 13.11
C ARG A 40 -0.08 -8.29 12.97
N VAL A 41 1.09 -8.06 12.40
CA VAL A 41 2.12 -9.09 12.19
C VAL A 41 3.34 -8.74 13.04
N GLU A 42 3.84 -9.70 13.79
CA GLU A 42 5.02 -9.49 14.65
C GLU A 42 6.28 -9.27 13.83
N ARG A 43 6.41 -9.99 12.73
CA ARG A 43 7.58 -9.94 11.86
C ARG A 43 7.18 -9.78 10.40
N PRO A 44 7.89 -8.93 9.63
CA PRO A 44 7.65 -8.79 8.20
C PRO A 44 7.82 -10.11 7.46
N THR A 45 6.88 -10.48 6.59
CA THR A 45 6.97 -11.67 5.74
C THR A 45 8.11 -11.54 4.73
N ARG A 46 8.36 -10.32 4.24
CA ARG A 46 9.47 -9.99 3.33
C ARG A 46 10.40 -8.98 3.97
N LEU A 47 11.39 -9.50 4.70
CA LEU A 47 12.33 -8.65 5.42
C LEU A 47 13.21 -7.78 4.49
N ASP A 48 13.60 -8.33 3.33
CA ASP A 48 14.32 -7.60 2.29
C ASP A 48 13.57 -6.33 1.86
N LYS A 49 12.27 -6.50 1.55
CA LYS A 49 11.44 -5.40 1.06
C LYS A 49 11.03 -4.44 2.17
N ALA A 50 10.75 -4.95 3.36
CA ALA A 50 10.43 -4.13 4.51
C ALA A 50 11.58 -3.16 4.83
N ARG A 51 12.81 -3.67 4.90
CA ARG A 51 13.99 -2.84 5.17
C ARG A 51 14.33 -1.85 4.06
N GLU A 52 14.19 -2.25 2.79
CA GLU A 52 14.34 -1.34 1.65
C GLU A 52 13.37 -0.14 1.73
N LEU A 53 12.23 -0.34 2.38
CA LEU A 53 11.18 0.67 2.53
C LEU A 53 11.21 1.42 3.88
N GLY A 54 12.26 1.21 4.68
CA GLY A 54 12.50 1.94 5.91
C GLY A 54 12.07 1.24 7.19
N TYR A 55 11.67 -0.04 7.13
CA TYR A 55 11.37 -0.81 8.34
C TYR A 55 12.63 -1.00 9.19
N LYS A 56 12.52 -0.65 10.46
CA LYS A 56 13.47 -0.96 11.53
C LYS A 56 12.76 -1.78 12.61
N ALA A 57 13.43 -2.81 13.13
CA ALA A 57 12.89 -3.65 14.21
C ALA A 57 13.13 -2.96 15.56
N LYS A 58 12.31 -1.96 15.87
CA LYS A 58 12.37 -1.21 17.12
C LYS A 58 10.97 -0.83 17.59
N GLN A 59 10.87 -0.40 18.85
CA GLN A 59 9.62 0.08 19.43
C GLN A 59 9.06 1.26 18.62
N GLY A 60 7.74 1.37 18.57
CA GLY A 60 7.04 2.38 17.76
C GLY A 60 6.89 1.99 16.28
N VAL A 61 7.45 0.86 15.83
CA VAL A 61 7.28 0.32 14.47
C VAL A 61 6.32 -0.87 14.50
N VAL A 62 5.26 -0.80 13.71
CA VAL A 62 4.23 -1.84 13.61
C VAL A 62 4.06 -2.26 12.16
N VAL A 63 3.89 -3.55 11.93
CA VAL A 63 3.56 -4.09 10.62
C VAL A 63 2.15 -4.65 10.64
N ALA A 64 1.33 -4.28 9.67
CA ALA A 64 -0.02 -4.79 9.51
C ALA A 64 -0.19 -5.43 8.12
N ARG A 65 -0.67 -6.67 8.08
CA ARG A 65 -1.07 -7.34 6.84
C ARG A 65 -2.51 -6.98 6.52
N VAL A 66 -2.73 -6.53 5.30
CA VAL A 66 -4.05 -6.08 4.82
C VAL A 66 -4.44 -6.86 3.59
N SER A 67 -5.60 -7.50 3.63
CA SER A 67 -6.23 -8.14 2.47
C SER A 67 -7.10 -7.17 1.71
N VAL A 68 -7.00 -7.20 0.38
CA VAL A 68 -7.82 -6.36 -0.50
C VAL A 68 -8.34 -7.20 -1.66
N ARG A 69 -9.66 -7.22 -1.84
CA ARG A 69 -10.32 -7.93 -2.95
C ARG A 69 -9.84 -7.41 -4.31
N LYS A 70 -9.57 -8.32 -5.22
CA LYS A 70 -9.27 -8.05 -6.63
C LYS A 70 -10.55 -7.66 -7.40
N GLY A 71 -10.38 -7.19 -8.61
CA GLY A 71 -11.47 -6.85 -9.52
C GLY A 71 -11.85 -5.37 -9.51
N THR A 72 -12.82 -5.05 -10.35
CA THR A 72 -13.33 -3.68 -10.53
C THR A 72 -14.37 -3.32 -9.47
N ALA A 73 -14.70 -2.03 -9.39
CA ALA A 73 -15.83 -1.59 -8.60
C ALA A 73 -17.13 -2.10 -9.25
N ARG A 74 -18.03 -2.65 -8.44
CA ARG A 74 -19.38 -2.96 -8.88
C ARG A 74 -20.26 -1.73 -8.66
N GLN A 75 -21.11 -1.45 -9.65
CA GLN A 75 -22.13 -0.42 -9.58
C GLN A 75 -23.46 -1.04 -10.01
N ALA A 76 -24.52 -0.77 -9.24
CA ALA A 76 -25.86 -1.16 -9.63
C ALA A 76 -26.30 -0.41 -10.90
N ARG A 77 -27.17 -1.02 -11.69
CA ARG A 77 -27.77 -0.33 -12.83
C ARG A 77 -28.64 0.83 -12.33
N HIS A 78 -28.58 1.92 -13.07
CA HIS A 78 -29.37 3.09 -12.75
C HIS A 78 -30.85 2.83 -13.03
N ARG A 79 -31.71 3.27 -12.14
CA ARG A 79 -33.17 3.15 -12.28
C ARG A 79 -33.83 4.40 -12.88
N ALA A 80 -33.12 5.53 -12.88
CA ALA A 80 -33.60 6.80 -13.45
C ALA A 80 -32.80 7.18 -14.67
N GLY A 81 -33.33 8.02 -15.55
CA GLY A 81 -32.70 8.53 -16.76
C GLY A 81 -31.40 9.29 -16.46
N ARG A 82 -30.41 9.06 -17.29
CA ARG A 82 -29.09 9.72 -17.25
C ARG A 82 -28.56 9.93 -18.65
N ARG A 83 -27.70 10.93 -18.81
CA ARG A 83 -26.91 11.09 -20.04
C ARG A 83 -26.10 9.84 -20.32
N SER A 84 -25.96 9.39 -21.57
CA SER A 84 -25.28 8.18 -22.00
C SER A 84 -23.87 8.05 -21.40
N LYS A 85 -23.15 9.14 -21.27
CA LYS A 85 -21.83 9.20 -20.64
C LYS A 85 -21.81 8.71 -19.17
N ARG A 86 -22.94 8.76 -18.47
CA ARG A 86 -23.09 8.38 -17.04
C ARG A 86 -23.88 7.08 -16.82
N GLN A 87 -24.27 6.40 -17.89
CA GLN A 87 -25.02 5.15 -17.80
C GLN A 87 -24.14 3.91 -17.59
N GLY A 88 -22.85 3.98 -17.88
CA GLY A 88 -21.93 2.87 -17.76
C GLY A 88 -21.84 2.33 -16.33
N VAL A 89 -21.99 1.02 -16.18
CA VAL A 89 -21.84 0.29 -14.91
C VAL A 89 -20.69 -0.72 -14.93
N ASN A 90 -20.16 -1.01 -16.12
CA ASN A 90 -19.04 -1.92 -16.34
C ASN A 90 -17.72 -1.15 -16.50
N ARG A 91 -16.60 -1.83 -16.23
CA ARG A 91 -15.25 -1.27 -16.41
C ARG A 91 -15.00 0.05 -15.67
N ILE A 92 -15.61 0.21 -14.51
CA ILE A 92 -15.40 1.39 -13.67
C ILE A 92 -14.00 1.32 -13.09
N GLY A 93 -13.08 2.13 -13.61
CA GLY A 93 -11.73 2.28 -13.10
C GLY A 93 -11.71 3.01 -11.77
N ARG A 94 -11.09 2.41 -10.75
CA ARG A 94 -10.82 3.10 -9.49
C ARG A 94 -9.65 4.05 -9.69
N ALA A 95 -9.73 5.26 -9.16
CA ALA A 95 -8.60 6.20 -9.15
C ALA A 95 -7.49 5.80 -8.15
N LYS A 96 -7.61 4.62 -7.53
CA LYS A 96 -6.71 4.10 -6.51
C LYS A 96 -6.29 2.67 -6.85
N ASN A 97 -5.01 2.37 -6.70
CA ASN A 97 -4.54 0.99 -6.77
C ASN A 97 -4.85 0.23 -5.46
N LEU A 98 -4.82 -1.10 -5.53
CA LEU A 98 -5.14 -1.95 -4.36
C LEU A 98 -4.17 -1.72 -3.19
N GLN A 99 -2.90 -1.43 -3.47
CA GLN A 99 -1.90 -1.10 -2.47
C GLN A 99 -2.26 0.19 -1.70
N ARG A 100 -2.71 1.24 -2.38
CA ARG A 100 -3.19 2.46 -1.71
C ARG A 100 -4.44 2.19 -0.87
N ILE A 101 -5.34 1.33 -1.36
CA ILE A 101 -6.53 0.93 -0.59
C ILE A 101 -6.12 0.22 0.70
N SER A 102 -5.08 -0.63 0.67
CA SER A 102 -4.57 -1.28 1.88
C SER A 102 -4.01 -0.28 2.88
N GLU A 103 -3.23 0.69 2.43
CA GLU A 103 -2.69 1.78 3.26
C GLU A 103 -3.81 2.61 3.91
N GLU A 104 -4.84 2.98 3.15
CA GLU A 104 -5.98 3.74 3.64
C GLU A 104 -6.81 2.94 4.67
N ARG A 105 -6.96 1.62 4.50
CA ARG A 105 -7.62 0.74 5.47
C ARG A 105 -6.83 0.64 6.76
N ALA A 106 -5.51 0.44 6.67
CA ALA A 106 -4.62 0.40 7.83
C ALA A 106 -4.70 1.70 8.63
N THR A 107 -4.65 2.86 7.96
CA THR A 107 -4.78 4.18 8.61
C THR A 107 -6.09 4.34 9.37
N ARG A 108 -7.20 3.81 8.83
CA ARG A 108 -8.50 3.91 9.52
C ARG A 108 -8.61 2.98 10.74
N LYS A 109 -7.94 1.82 10.71
CA LYS A 109 -7.91 0.90 11.86
C LYS A 109 -6.96 1.40 12.95
N TYR A 110 -5.78 1.87 12.57
CA TYR A 110 -4.75 2.36 13.48
C TYR A 110 -4.63 3.89 13.38
N ARG A 111 -5.56 4.60 14.02
CA ARG A 111 -5.65 6.07 13.93
C ARG A 111 -4.47 6.82 14.53
N ASN A 112 -3.88 6.25 15.58
CA ASN A 112 -2.68 6.77 16.26
C ASN A 112 -1.38 6.52 15.47
N LEU A 113 -1.40 5.66 14.44
CA LEU A 113 -0.21 5.32 13.68
C LEU A 113 -0.21 5.97 12.30
N ARG A 114 0.98 6.33 11.83
CA ARG A 114 1.18 6.88 10.49
C ARG A 114 1.80 5.86 9.56
N VAL A 115 1.27 5.76 8.34
CA VAL A 115 1.80 4.82 7.33
C VAL A 115 3.13 5.33 6.81
N LEU A 116 4.20 4.56 6.96
CA LEU A 116 5.49 4.82 6.31
C LEU A 116 5.44 4.42 4.85
N ASN A 117 5.20 3.14 4.59
CA ASN A 117 5.18 2.55 3.26
C ASN A 117 4.43 1.21 3.28
N SER A 118 4.31 0.55 2.12
CA SER A 118 3.68 -0.76 1.99
C SER A 118 4.32 -1.57 0.87
N TYR A 119 4.15 -2.89 0.90
CA TYR A 119 4.63 -3.80 -0.14
C TYR A 119 3.72 -5.01 -0.28
N TRP A 120 3.79 -5.65 -1.45
CA TRP A 120 3.06 -6.86 -1.77
C TRP A 120 3.73 -8.09 -1.14
N VAL A 121 2.92 -9.00 -0.58
CA VAL A 121 3.37 -10.26 0.02
C VAL A 121 2.71 -11.49 -0.59
N GLY A 122 1.57 -11.36 -1.23
CA GLY A 122 0.91 -12.50 -1.87
C GLY A 122 -0.37 -12.11 -2.60
N GLU A 123 -0.82 -13.02 -3.44
CA GLU A 123 -2.13 -12.92 -4.08
C GLU A 123 -2.68 -14.29 -4.43
N ASP A 124 -3.98 -14.38 -4.53
CA ASP A 124 -4.73 -15.49 -5.09
C ASP A 124 -5.70 -15.02 -6.20
N GLY A 125 -6.66 -15.86 -6.57
CA GLY A 125 -7.68 -15.52 -7.57
C GLY A 125 -8.55 -14.32 -7.16
N SER A 126 -8.88 -14.19 -5.87
CA SER A 126 -9.86 -13.23 -5.35
C SER A 126 -9.25 -12.07 -4.59
N GLN A 127 -8.10 -12.24 -3.94
CA GLN A 127 -7.51 -11.27 -3.03
C GLN A 127 -6.04 -10.98 -3.33
N LYS A 128 -5.57 -9.82 -2.85
CA LYS A 128 -4.15 -9.45 -2.72
C LYS A 128 -3.87 -9.06 -1.29
N TRP A 129 -2.72 -9.52 -0.79
CA TRP A 129 -2.23 -9.17 0.54
C TRP A 129 -1.04 -8.22 0.43
N PHE A 130 -1.11 -7.18 1.24
CA PHE A 130 -0.06 -6.18 1.38
C PHE A 130 0.33 -6.08 2.84
N GLU A 131 1.61 -5.92 3.11
CA GLU A 131 2.08 -5.50 4.41
C GLU A 131 2.30 -3.99 4.41
N VAL A 132 1.78 -3.34 5.43
CA VAL A 132 1.84 -1.89 5.64
C VAL A 132 2.71 -1.65 6.86
N VAL A 133 3.78 -0.88 6.69
CA VAL A 133 4.65 -0.44 7.78
C VAL A 133 4.07 0.84 8.36
N LEU A 134 3.78 0.81 9.65
CA LEU A 134 3.18 1.88 10.44
C LEU A 134 4.17 2.35 11.49
N LEU A 135 4.19 3.62 11.76
CA LEU A 135 5.03 4.26 12.78
C LEU A 135 4.16 5.03 13.77
N ASP A 136 4.54 4.93 15.03
CA ASP A 136 3.94 5.73 16.09
C ASP A 136 4.64 7.09 16.16
N PRO A 137 3.96 8.20 15.79
CA PRO A 137 4.57 9.53 15.78
C PRO A 137 4.86 10.08 17.19
N GLU A 138 4.20 9.55 18.23
CA GLU A 138 4.36 10.01 19.61
C GLU A 138 5.44 9.22 20.37
N HIS A 139 5.88 8.09 19.81
CA HIS A 139 6.86 7.25 20.48
C HIS A 139 8.27 7.88 20.44
N PRO A 140 8.96 8.05 21.61
CA PRO A 140 10.27 8.71 21.67
C PRO A 140 11.33 8.05 20.77
N ALA A 141 11.33 6.71 20.66
CA ALA A 141 12.27 6.01 19.79
C ALA A 141 12.07 6.33 18.28
N ILE A 142 10.91 6.81 17.87
CA ILE A 142 10.65 7.26 16.50
C ILE A 142 11.00 8.74 16.36
N GLN A 143 10.65 9.58 17.33
CA GLN A 143 10.94 11.01 17.28
C GLN A 143 12.44 11.31 17.25
N ASN A 144 13.23 10.54 18.01
CA ASN A 144 14.69 10.68 18.12
C ASN A 144 15.45 9.90 17.02
N ASP A 145 14.77 9.32 16.04
CA ASP A 145 15.42 8.59 14.93
C ASP A 145 15.66 9.52 13.75
N ASP A 146 16.91 9.70 13.35
CA ASP A 146 17.32 10.58 12.24
C ASP A 146 16.62 10.25 10.92
N ASP A 147 16.39 8.93 10.68
CA ASP A 147 15.75 8.45 9.44
C ASP A 147 14.22 8.46 9.49
N LEU A 148 13.61 8.35 10.68
CA LEU A 148 12.16 8.16 10.84
C LEU A 148 11.47 9.33 11.53
N GLY A 149 12.18 10.19 12.25
CA GLY A 149 11.62 11.30 13.03
C GLY A 149 10.75 12.28 12.23
N TRP A 150 11.03 12.43 10.94
CA TRP A 150 10.21 13.27 10.05
C TRP A 150 8.72 12.87 9.98
N ILE A 151 8.41 11.60 10.35
CA ILE A 151 7.01 11.14 10.35
C ILE A 151 6.18 11.80 11.46
N ALA A 152 6.82 12.27 12.52
CA ALA A 152 6.16 12.96 13.64
C ALA A 152 5.61 14.35 13.27
N ASN A 153 6.09 14.94 12.18
CA ASN A 153 5.61 16.25 11.74
C ASN A 153 4.11 16.21 11.40
N GLU A 154 3.35 17.21 11.79
CA GLU A 154 1.92 17.35 11.47
C GLU A 154 1.62 17.25 9.97
N SER A 155 2.53 17.76 9.14
CA SER A 155 2.44 17.64 7.68
C SER A 155 2.33 16.21 7.17
N GLN A 156 2.69 15.20 7.97
CA GLN A 156 2.60 13.77 7.66
C GLN A 156 1.30 13.12 8.16
N GLU A 157 0.46 13.87 8.84
CA GLU A 157 -0.83 13.36 9.30
C GLU A 157 -1.69 12.88 8.13
N ASN A 158 -2.36 11.75 8.32
CA ASN A 158 -3.25 11.15 7.31
C ASN A 158 -2.62 10.98 5.91
N ARG A 159 -1.30 10.82 5.82
CA ARG A 159 -0.54 10.80 4.57
C ARG A 159 -1.02 9.75 3.57
N ALA A 160 -1.51 8.60 4.00
CA ALA A 160 -2.08 7.58 3.12
C ALA A 160 -3.41 8.04 2.51
N LEU A 161 -4.29 8.64 3.30
CA LEU A 161 -5.58 9.16 2.84
C LEU A 161 -5.36 10.33 1.85
N ARG A 162 -4.40 11.20 2.12
CA ARG A 162 -4.00 12.31 1.25
C ARG A 162 -3.26 11.84 -0.01
N GLY A 163 -2.83 10.58 -0.06
CA GLY A 163 -2.13 9.99 -1.22
C GLY A 163 -0.72 10.53 -1.43
N ILE A 164 0.01 10.83 -0.36
CA ILE A 164 1.41 11.26 -0.41
C ILE A 164 2.41 10.13 -0.14
N THR A 165 1.92 8.92 0.18
CA THR A 165 2.74 7.71 0.20
C THR A 165 3.22 7.33 -1.21
N SER A 166 4.18 6.43 -1.31
CA SER A 166 4.69 5.95 -2.60
C SER A 166 3.59 5.40 -3.50
N ALA A 167 2.70 4.56 -2.95
CA ALA A 167 1.55 4.01 -3.68
C ALA A 167 0.54 5.10 -4.07
N GLY A 168 0.28 6.05 -3.17
CA GLY A 168 -0.60 7.18 -3.44
C GLY A 168 -0.07 8.08 -4.55
N ARG A 169 1.21 8.44 -4.51
CA ARG A 169 1.87 9.25 -5.55
C ARG A 169 1.86 8.56 -6.91
N LYS A 170 2.06 7.22 -6.93
CA LYS A 170 1.96 6.45 -8.18
C LYS A 170 0.56 6.53 -8.78
N GLY A 171 -0.49 6.33 -7.99
CA GLY A 171 -1.88 6.39 -8.45
C GLY A 171 -2.32 7.80 -8.91
N ARG A 172 -1.68 8.85 -8.38
CA ARG A 172 -1.92 10.25 -8.76
C ARG A 172 -1.09 10.71 -9.95
N GLY A 173 -0.25 9.85 -10.54
CA GLY A 173 0.62 10.20 -11.66
C GLY A 173 1.79 11.11 -11.30
N LEU A 174 2.21 11.17 -10.02
CA LEU A 174 3.24 12.11 -9.55
C LEU A 174 4.67 11.55 -9.62
N ARG A 175 4.85 10.29 -10.02
CA ARG A 175 6.18 9.65 -10.12
C ARG A 175 6.95 10.01 -11.39
N LYS A 176 6.25 10.28 -12.48
CA LYS A 176 6.84 10.64 -13.76
C LYS A 176 6.65 12.14 -14.02
N ARG A 177 7.63 12.75 -14.68
CA ARG A 177 7.52 14.08 -15.29
C ARG A 177 7.47 13.85 -16.80
N GLY A 178 6.71 14.70 -17.51
CA GLY A 178 6.66 14.64 -18.96
C GLY A 178 5.31 14.20 -19.52
N LYS A 179 5.31 13.75 -20.77
CA LYS A 179 4.11 13.46 -21.55
C LYS A 179 3.15 12.51 -20.85
N GLY A 180 1.89 12.91 -20.70
CA GLY A 180 0.82 12.17 -20.03
C GLY A 180 0.62 12.50 -18.56
N THR A 181 1.54 13.24 -17.93
CA THR A 181 1.44 13.64 -16.51
C THR A 181 1.30 15.13 -16.27
N GLU A 182 1.28 15.94 -17.32
CA GLU A 182 1.18 17.39 -17.27
C GLU A 182 -0.11 17.85 -16.56
N LYS A 183 -1.21 17.11 -16.81
CA LYS A 183 -2.53 17.39 -16.21
C LYS A 183 -2.59 17.18 -14.71
N THR A 184 -1.60 16.51 -14.13
CA THR A 184 -1.57 16.18 -12.70
C THR A 184 -0.76 17.16 -11.87
N ARG A 185 -0.10 18.13 -12.51
CA ARG A 185 0.77 19.12 -11.87
C ARG A 185 0.28 20.56 -12.14
N PRO A 186 0.35 21.45 -11.16
CA PRO A 186 0.81 21.28 -9.78
C PRO A 186 -0.08 20.37 -8.93
N SER A 187 -1.38 20.28 -9.27
CA SER A 187 -2.33 19.33 -8.69
C SER A 187 -3.38 18.96 -9.73
N LYS A 188 -4.10 17.82 -9.52
CA LYS A 188 -5.19 17.40 -10.41
C LYS A 188 -6.28 18.48 -10.56
N ASN A 189 -6.53 19.24 -9.51
CA ASN A 189 -7.53 20.30 -9.50
C ASN A 189 -6.99 21.64 -10.00
N GLY A 190 -5.70 21.88 -9.94
CA GLY A 190 -5.05 23.11 -10.43
C GLY A 190 -5.10 23.24 -11.95
N GLY A 191 -5.10 22.12 -12.69
CA GLY A 191 -5.22 22.13 -14.15
C GLY A 191 -6.64 22.36 -14.69
N THR A 192 -7.66 22.19 -13.84
CA THR A 192 -9.08 22.33 -14.25
C THR A 192 -9.61 23.75 -14.07
N ARG A 193 -8.90 24.61 -13.33
CA ARG A 193 -9.31 26.00 -13.06
C ARG A 193 -8.82 27.03 -14.11
N LYS A 194 -8.07 26.56 -15.11
CA LYS A 194 -7.66 27.42 -16.25
C LYS A 194 -8.53 27.08 -17.47
N LYS A 195 -9.81 27.32 -17.38
CA LYS A 195 -10.73 27.53 -18.51
C LYS A 195 -11.66 28.67 -18.15
#